data_2fdac043202cb760481bc296f64e99cd
#
_entry.id   2fdac043202cb760481bc296f64e99cd
#
_cell.length_a   1.000
_cell.length_b   1.000
_cell.length_c   1.000
_cell.angle_alpha   90.00
_cell.angle_beta   90.00
_cell.angle_gamma   90.00
#
_symmetry.space_group_name_H-M   'P 1'
#
loop_
_entity.id
_entity.type
_entity.pdbx_description
1 polymer ?
#
loop_
_entity_poly.entity_id
_entity_poly.type
_entity_poly.pdbx_seq_one_letter_code
_entity_poly.pdbx_strand_id
1 'polypeptide(L)'
;MRSPFILTKAIFLLLFVLALMPVRSEEPMNVLVIQTDEHNFRTLGCYRDLMPDDQAFVWGKGVKVDTPNIDWIAKDGAICDRYYATSPVCTPSRAALISGLYPQNAGAINNNIPLNDGVNTFAHVLKDSGYVTGYAGKWHLAGSAKPGWKPKKNFGFTDNRF
;
A
#
# COMPACT_ATOMS: atom_id res chain seq x y z
N MET A 1 -24.90 17.44 -54.42
CA MET A 1 -25.34 17.48 -52.99
C MET A 1 -25.31 16.07 -52.45
N ARG A 2 -24.44 15.76 -51.50
CA ARG A 2 -24.42 14.44 -50.88
C ARG A 2 -25.53 14.37 -49.82
N SER A 3 -26.40 13.36 -49.94
CA SER A 3 -27.56 13.20 -49.09
C SER A 3 -27.17 13.14 -47.59
N PRO A 4 -27.79 13.93 -46.69
CA PRO A 4 -27.54 13.93 -45.26
C PRO A 4 -27.75 12.56 -44.62
N PHE A 5 -28.59 11.70 -45.22
CA PHE A 5 -28.85 10.33 -44.79
C PHE A 5 -27.62 9.38 -44.86
N ILE A 6 -26.68 9.62 -45.78
CA ILE A 6 -25.48 8.77 -45.91
C ILE A 6 -24.53 9.07 -44.76
N LEU A 7 -24.37 10.34 -44.38
CA LEU A 7 -23.51 10.76 -43.30
C LEU A 7 -24.00 10.23 -41.94
N THR A 8 -25.31 10.30 -41.70
CA THR A 8 -25.88 9.78 -40.43
C THR A 8 -25.71 8.27 -40.31
N LYS A 9 -25.94 7.49 -41.38
CA LYS A 9 -25.68 6.04 -41.37
C LYS A 9 -24.22 5.68 -41.16
N ALA A 10 -23.28 6.44 -41.72
CA ALA A 10 -21.86 6.23 -41.52
C ALA A 10 -21.43 6.51 -40.07
N ILE A 11 -21.98 7.55 -39.46
CA ILE A 11 -21.72 7.87 -38.02
C ILE A 11 -22.27 6.78 -37.12
N PHE A 12 -23.50 6.29 -37.36
CA PHE A 12 -24.07 5.20 -36.57
C PHE A 12 -23.26 3.90 -36.70
N LEU A 13 -22.80 3.57 -37.91
CA LEU A 13 -21.98 2.39 -38.13
C LEU A 13 -20.62 2.52 -37.43
N LEU A 14 -20.00 3.70 -37.46
CA LEU A 14 -18.73 3.97 -36.76
C LEU A 14 -18.88 3.85 -35.24
N LEU A 15 -19.94 4.43 -34.66
CA LEU A 15 -20.23 4.31 -33.23
C LEU A 15 -20.53 2.87 -32.82
N PHE A 16 -21.23 2.11 -33.69
CA PHE A 16 -21.48 0.69 -33.43
C PHE A 16 -20.21 -0.17 -33.47
N VAL A 17 -19.31 0.11 -34.42
CA VAL A 17 -17.99 -0.57 -34.51
C VAL A 17 -17.11 -0.22 -33.30
N LEU A 18 -17.09 1.05 -32.87
CA LEU A 18 -16.38 1.46 -31.65
C LEU A 18 -16.93 0.80 -30.38
N ALA A 19 -18.24 0.60 -30.29
CA ALA A 19 -18.90 -0.08 -29.15
C ALA A 19 -18.61 -1.60 -29.11
N LEU A 20 -18.22 -2.18 -30.25
CA LEU A 20 -17.84 -3.61 -30.35
C LEU A 20 -16.35 -3.86 -30.14
N MET A 21 -15.52 -2.81 -30.00
CA MET A 21 -14.12 -3.02 -29.68
C MET A 21 -14.03 -3.64 -28.26
N PRO A 22 -13.37 -4.81 -28.11
CA PRO A 22 -13.19 -5.38 -26.80
C PRO A 22 -12.39 -4.38 -25.96
N VAL A 23 -12.97 -3.93 -24.86
CA VAL A 23 -12.23 -3.24 -23.81
C VAL A 23 -11.24 -4.27 -23.28
N ARG A 24 -9.98 -4.13 -23.66
CA ARG A 24 -8.92 -4.99 -23.13
C ARG A 24 -8.84 -4.72 -21.65
N SER A 25 -9.43 -5.60 -20.84
CA SER A 25 -9.17 -5.58 -19.41
C SER A 25 -7.69 -5.88 -19.22
N GLU A 26 -6.95 -4.94 -18.66
CA GLU A 26 -5.59 -5.25 -18.21
C GLU A 26 -5.68 -6.38 -17.18
N GLU A 27 -4.79 -7.37 -17.30
CA GLU A 27 -4.68 -8.42 -16.28
C GLU A 27 -4.42 -7.78 -14.92
N PRO A 28 -5.12 -8.20 -13.86
CA PRO A 28 -4.96 -7.62 -12.55
C PRO A 28 -3.52 -7.80 -12.05
N MET A 29 -2.88 -6.72 -11.67
CA MET A 29 -1.51 -6.74 -11.17
C MET A 29 -1.44 -7.31 -9.75
N ASN A 30 -0.42 -8.11 -9.45
CA ASN A 30 -0.10 -8.49 -8.08
C ASN A 30 0.42 -7.27 -7.30
N VAL A 31 0.00 -7.16 -6.05
CA VAL A 31 0.41 -6.07 -5.14
C VAL A 31 1.21 -6.66 -3.99
N LEU A 32 2.45 -6.21 -3.81
CA LEU A 32 3.30 -6.58 -2.68
C LEU A 32 3.58 -5.33 -1.83
N VAL A 33 3.14 -5.35 -0.57
CA VAL A 33 3.43 -4.30 0.41
C VAL A 33 4.49 -4.81 1.38
N ILE A 34 5.65 -4.14 1.43
CA ILE A 34 6.73 -4.45 2.37
C ILE A 34 6.80 -3.32 3.39
N GLN A 35 6.55 -3.65 4.66
CA GLN A 35 6.64 -2.71 5.77
C GLN A 35 7.76 -3.12 6.72
N THR A 36 8.72 -2.24 6.92
CA THR A 36 9.74 -2.39 7.97
C THR A 36 9.24 -1.80 9.29
N ASP A 37 9.66 -2.40 10.41
CA ASP A 37 9.32 -1.94 11.77
C ASP A 37 10.49 -1.10 12.31
N GLU A 38 10.21 0.09 12.85
CA GLU A 38 11.20 1.00 13.47
C GLU A 38 12.41 1.34 12.56
N HIS A 39 12.21 1.36 11.25
CA HIS A 39 13.27 1.64 10.30
C HIS A 39 13.45 3.15 10.10
N ASN A 40 14.62 3.66 10.43
CA ASN A 40 14.94 5.06 10.21
C ASN A 40 15.22 5.32 8.71
N PHE A 41 14.50 6.23 8.10
CA PHE A 41 14.64 6.56 6.67
C PHE A 41 16.06 7.02 6.27
N ARG A 42 16.85 7.54 7.21
CA ARG A 42 18.24 7.91 6.97
C ARG A 42 19.18 6.72 6.74
N THR A 43 18.74 5.50 7.03
CA THR A 43 19.49 4.29 6.66
C THR A 43 19.31 3.89 5.21
N LEU A 44 18.32 4.46 4.51
CA LEU A 44 18.06 4.18 3.11
C LEU A 44 18.88 5.12 2.22
N GLY A 45 19.66 4.57 1.28
CA GLY A 45 20.50 5.33 0.35
C GLY A 45 19.70 6.36 -0.43
N CYS A 46 18.61 5.93 -1.05
CA CYS A 46 17.73 6.78 -1.84
C CYS A 46 17.16 8.01 -1.10
N TYR A 47 16.98 7.91 0.23
CA TYR A 47 16.55 9.06 1.04
C TYR A 47 17.73 9.92 1.47
N ARG A 48 18.90 9.31 1.78
CA ARG A 48 20.12 10.10 2.10
C ARG A 48 20.52 11.02 0.96
N ASP A 49 20.40 10.56 -0.27
CA ASP A 49 20.75 11.33 -1.47
C ASP A 49 19.84 12.58 -1.68
N LEU A 50 18.71 12.64 -0.99
CA LEU A 50 17.80 13.79 -1.00
C LEU A 50 18.06 14.81 0.12
N MET A 51 19.02 14.52 1.02
CA MET A 51 19.27 15.33 2.22
C MET A 51 20.67 15.94 2.21
N PRO A 52 20.86 17.11 2.85
CA PRO A 52 22.20 17.62 3.11
C PRO A 52 22.96 16.72 4.10
N ASP A 53 24.29 16.71 4.00
CA ASP A 53 25.17 15.78 4.72
C ASP A 53 24.97 15.77 6.24
N ASP A 54 24.71 16.91 6.86
CA ASP A 54 24.47 17.04 8.29
C ASP A 54 23.17 16.37 8.76
N GLN A 55 22.23 16.18 7.86
CA GLN A 55 20.98 15.46 8.11
C GLN A 55 21.05 14.00 7.68
N ALA A 56 21.80 13.69 6.62
CA ALA A 56 21.94 12.36 6.07
C ALA A 56 22.77 11.43 6.95
N PHE A 57 23.84 11.95 7.57
CA PHE A 57 24.84 11.19 8.32
C PHE A 57 24.78 11.44 9.82
N VAL A 58 23.63 11.18 10.44
CA VAL A 58 23.39 11.41 11.88
C VAL A 58 24.26 10.58 12.84
N TRP A 59 24.88 9.50 12.34
CA TRP A 59 25.82 8.66 13.13
C TRP A 59 27.30 9.03 12.94
N GLY A 60 27.58 10.06 12.16
CA GLY A 60 28.92 10.56 11.85
C GLY A 60 29.15 10.69 10.35
N LYS A 61 30.06 11.59 9.96
CA LYS A 61 30.33 11.88 8.55
C LYS A 61 30.70 10.63 7.77
N GLY A 62 29.92 10.30 6.74
CA GLY A 62 30.14 9.14 5.87
C GLY A 62 29.75 7.80 6.49
N VAL A 63 29.25 7.77 7.74
CA VAL A 63 28.75 6.52 8.36
C VAL A 63 27.37 6.20 7.78
N LYS A 64 27.28 5.08 7.06
CA LYS A 64 26.07 4.67 6.34
C LYS A 64 25.87 3.16 6.34
N VAL A 65 24.64 2.75 6.10
CA VAL A 65 24.26 1.41 5.69
C VAL A 65 24.00 1.45 4.18
N ASP A 66 24.48 0.47 3.45
CA ASP A 66 24.18 0.34 2.02
C ASP A 66 22.89 -0.47 1.83
N THR A 67 21.97 0.08 1.00
CA THR A 67 20.65 -0.50 0.75
C THR A 67 20.40 -0.68 -0.76
N PRO A 68 21.28 -1.40 -1.48
CA PRO A 68 21.27 -1.39 -2.95
C PRO A 68 19.97 -1.89 -3.57
N ASN A 69 19.32 -2.87 -2.95
CA ASN A 69 18.06 -3.43 -3.46
C ASN A 69 16.87 -2.46 -3.25
N ILE A 70 16.83 -1.75 -2.12
CA ILE A 70 15.79 -0.74 -1.87
C ILE A 70 16.04 0.49 -2.75
N ASP A 71 17.30 0.89 -2.89
CA ASP A 71 17.69 2.01 -3.76
C ASP A 71 17.38 1.72 -5.23
N TRP A 72 17.51 0.45 -5.66
CA TRP A 72 17.09 0.03 -6.98
C TRP A 72 15.57 0.16 -7.18
N ILE A 73 14.74 -0.26 -6.22
CA ILE A 73 13.28 -0.07 -6.28
C ILE A 73 12.93 1.43 -6.41
N ALA A 74 13.62 2.28 -5.64
CA ALA A 74 13.42 3.71 -5.67
C ALA A 74 13.80 4.32 -7.02
N LYS A 75 14.86 3.81 -7.66
CA LYS A 75 15.35 4.28 -8.97
C LYS A 75 14.40 3.90 -10.11
N ASP A 76 13.85 2.68 -10.09
CA ASP A 76 12.94 2.17 -11.13
C ASP A 76 11.49 2.62 -10.93
N GLY A 77 11.15 3.01 -9.70
CA GLY A 77 9.80 3.41 -9.32
C GLY A 77 9.70 4.88 -8.93
N ALA A 78 9.23 5.14 -7.71
CA ALA A 78 9.06 6.48 -7.17
C ALA A 78 9.44 6.54 -5.69
N ILE A 79 9.92 7.69 -5.24
CA ILE A 79 10.21 8.00 -3.85
C ILE A 79 9.14 8.97 -3.35
N CYS A 80 8.51 8.64 -2.21
CA CYS A 80 7.63 9.55 -1.49
C CYS A 80 8.45 10.31 -0.45
N ASP A 81 8.95 11.49 -0.79
CA ASP A 81 9.82 12.31 0.08
C ASP A 81 9.09 12.94 1.27
N ARG A 82 7.76 13.02 1.21
CA ARG A 82 6.88 13.60 2.23
C ARG A 82 5.83 12.61 2.72
N TYR A 83 6.21 11.36 2.91
CA TYR A 83 5.33 10.35 3.46
C TYR A 83 5.49 10.27 4.98
N TYR A 84 4.39 10.47 5.70
CA TYR A 84 4.36 10.49 7.16
C TYR A 84 3.54 9.35 7.72
N ALA A 85 4.07 8.66 8.73
CA ALA A 85 3.28 7.71 9.49
C ALA A 85 2.16 8.44 10.26
N THR A 86 0.97 7.88 10.24
CA THR A 86 -0.20 8.47 10.93
C THR A 86 -0.02 8.51 12.46
N SER A 87 0.81 7.60 12.99
CA SER A 87 1.18 7.52 14.40
C SER A 87 2.59 6.95 14.53
N PRO A 88 3.42 7.44 15.45
CA PRO A 88 4.77 6.90 15.69
C PRO A 88 4.78 5.64 16.54
N VAL A 89 3.63 4.97 16.73
CA VAL A 89 3.45 3.78 17.59
C VAL A 89 2.95 2.61 16.76
N CYS A 90 3.46 1.41 17.05
CA CYS A 90 3.31 0.22 16.20
C CYS A 90 1.85 -0.13 15.86
N THR A 91 1.00 -0.39 16.87
CA THR A 91 -0.41 -0.78 16.64
C THR A 91 -1.20 0.29 15.91
N PRO A 92 -1.20 1.57 16.32
CA PRO A 92 -1.92 2.63 15.62
C PRO A 92 -1.44 2.82 14.17
N SER A 93 -0.13 2.78 13.92
CA SER A 93 0.44 2.91 12.58
C SER A 93 0.00 1.78 11.66
N ARG A 94 0.06 0.52 12.15
CA ARG A 94 -0.36 -0.66 11.40
C ARG A 94 -1.85 -0.65 11.13
N ALA A 95 -2.67 -0.27 12.12
CA ALA A 95 -4.11 -0.12 11.96
C ALA A 95 -4.46 0.90 10.88
N ALA A 96 -3.79 2.06 10.90
CA ALA A 96 -3.99 3.09 9.89
C ALA A 96 -3.58 2.62 8.50
N LEU A 97 -2.43 1.93 8.37
CA LEU A 97 -1.95 1.40 7.08
C LEU A 97 -2.98 0.45 6.44
N ILE A 98 -3.48 -0.53 7.20
CA ILE A 98 -4.37 -1.55 6.61
C ILE A 98 -5.81 -1.09 6.41
N SER A 99 -6.26 -0.07 7.17
CA SER A 99 -7.66 0.40 7.15
C SER A 99 -7.86 1.70 6.39
N GLY A 100 -6.80 2.48 6.17
CA GLY A 100 -6.91 3.84 5.65
C GLY A 100 -7.57 4.84 6.61
N LEU A 101 -7.78 4.46 7.89
CA LEU A 101 -8.43 5.27 8.91
C LEU A 101 -7.41 5.83 9.90
N TYR A 102 -7.70 6.99 10.48
CA TYR A 102 -6.96 7.45 11.64
C TYR A 102 -7.16 6.48 12.83
N PRO A 103 -6.15 6.29 13.70
CA PRO A 103 -6.22 5.35 14.83
C PRO A 103 -7.45 5.51 15.71
N GLN A 104 -7.92 6.74 15.91
CA GLN A 104 -9.12 7.06 16.69
C GLN A 104 -10.38 6.45 16.08
N ASN A 105 -10.48 6.44 14.74
CA ASN A 105 -11.62 5.88 14.01
C ASN A 105 -11.50 4.35 13.87
N ALA A 106 -10.27 3.84 13.84
CA ALA A 106 -9.98 2.41 13.77
C ALA A 106 -10.07 1.71 15.15
N GLY A 107 -10.14 2.48 16.25
CA GLY A 107 -10.17 1.97 17.62
C GLY A 107 -8.79 1.62 18.21
N ALA A 108 -7.77 1.50 17.38
CA ALA A 108 -6.42 1.09 17.77
C ALA A 108 -5.54 2.30 18.13
N ILE A 109 -5.88 3.00 19.20
CA ILE A 109 -5.27 4.30 19.57
C ILE A 109 -3.92 4.19 20.28
N ASN A 110 -3.57 3.00 20.75
CA ASN A 110 -2.28 2.74 21.41
C ASN A 110 -1.88 1.27 21.22
N ASN A 111 -0.65 0.91 21.58
CA ASN A 111 -0.19 -0.47 21.55
C ASN A 111 -1.10 -1.37 22.39
N ASN A 112 -1.31 -2.59 21.93
CA ASN A 112 -2.12 -3.62 22.56
C ASN A 112 -3.63 -3.30 22.64
N ILE A 113 -4.09 -2.20 22.06
CA ILE A 113 -5.51 -1.94 21.84
C ILE A 113 -5.89 -2.53 20.47
N PRO A 114 -6.86 -3.46 20.39
CA PRO A 114 -7.17 -4.13 19.15
C PRO A 114 -7.81 -3.19 18.13
N LEU A 115 -7.61 -3.51 16.86
CA LEU A 115 -8.39 -2.94 15.78
C LEU A 115 -9.87 -3.32 15.96
N ASN A 116 -10.77 -2.36 15.75
CA ASN A 116 -12.22 -2.60 15.84
C ASN A 116 -12.68 -3.67 14.84
N ASP A 117 -13.60 -4.52 15.27
CA ASP A 117 -14.05 -5.70 14.52
C ASP A 117 -14.72 -5.39 13.18
N GLY A 118 -15.42 -4.28 13.11
CA GLY A 118 -16.17 -3.85 11.91
C GLY A 118 -15.34 -3.03 10.93
N VAL A 119 -14.03 -2.89 11.14
CA VAL A 119 -13.18 -2.10 10.24
C VAL A 119 -12.92 -2.86 8.94
N ASN A 120 -13.29 -2.24 7.83
CA ASN A 120 -12.87 -2.68 6.50
C ASN A 120 -11.40 -2.32 6.28
N THR A 121 -10.66 -3.24 5.68
CA THR A 121 -9.24 -3.07 5.33
C THR A 121 -9.06 -3.19 3.82
N PHE A 122 -7.90 -2.77 3.31
CA PHE A 122 -7.60 -2.98 1.89
C PHE A 122 -7.63 -4.47 1.51
N ALA A 123 -7.35 -5.38 2.45
CA ALA A 123 -7.42 -6.81 2.19
C ALA A 123 -8.85 -7.31 1.95
N HIS A 124 -9.87 -6.72 2.62
CA HIS A 124 -11.27 -7.01 2.31
C HIS A 124 -11.61 -6.56 0.88
N VAL A 125 -11.24 -5.33 0.53
CA VAL A 125 -11.51 -4.76 -0.80
C VAL A 125 -10.86 -5.58 -1.91
N LEU A 126 -9.60 -5.96 -1.73
CA LEU A 126 -8.87 -6.80 -2.69
C LEU A 126 -9.49 -8.20 -2.79
N LYS A 127 -9.83 -8.82 -1.67
CA LYS A 127 -10.51 -10.12 -1.64
C LYS A 127 -11.84 -10.08 -2.39
N ASP A 128 -12.66 -9.05 -2.13
CA ASP A 128 -13.95 -8.86 -2.80
C ASP A 128 -13.79 -8.60 -4.31
N SER A 129 -12.62 -8.12 -4.72
CA SER A 129 -12.21 -7.96 -6.12
C SER A 129 -11.56 -9.22 -6.73
N GLY A 130 -11.59 -10.36 -6.02
CA GLY A 130 -11.09 -11.64 -6.51
C GLY A 130 -9.61 -11.93 -6.24
N TYR A 131 -8.91 -11.09 -5.49
CA TYR A 131 -7.51 -11.35 -5.11
C TYR A 131 -7.40 -12.37 -3.99
N VAL A 132 -6.35 -13.20 -4.05
CA VAL A 132 -5.87 -13.95 -2.89
C VAL A 132 -5.00 -13.01 -2.07
N THR A 133 -5.36 -12.82 -0.79
CA THR A 133 -4.69 -11.88 0.10
C THR A 133 -3.90 -12.62 1.16
N GLY A 134 -2.62 -12.30 1.33
CA GLY A 134 -1.74 -12.92 2.31
C GLY A 134 -1.10 -11.87 3.23
N TYR A 135 -0.76 -12.28 4.45
CA TYR A 135 0.01 -11.49 5.40
C TYR A 135 1.12 -12.33 6.02
N ALA A 136 2.32 -11.81 6.08
CA ALA A 136 3.45 -12.45 6.76
C ALA A 136 4.16 -11.45 7.67
N GLY A 137 4.52 -11.87 8.88
CA GLY A 137 5.27 -11.08 9.85
C GLY A 137 4.45 -10.48 10.98
N LYS A 138 4.98 -9.44 11.63
CA LYS A 138 4.39 -8.83 12.83
C LYS A 138 2.99 -8.31 12.60
N TRP A 139 2.01 -8.89 13.30
CA TRP A 139 0.60 -8.46 13.23
C TRP A 139 0.29 -7.28 14.15
N HIS A 140 0.32 -7.51 15.46
CA HIS A 140 0.13 -6.51 16.53
C HIS A 140 -1.20 -5.71 16.46
N LEU A 141 -2.28 -6.35 15.96
CA LEU A 141 -3.62 -5.74 15.84
C LEU A 141 -4.70 -6.50 16.62
N ALA A 142 -4.32 -7.53 17.39
CA ALA A 142 -5.25 -8.40 18.09
C ALA A 142 -5.41 -8.09 19.59
N GLY A 143 -4.86 -6.99 20.09
CA GLY A 143 -4.97 -6.59 21.49
C GLY A 143 -4.15 -7.41 22.49
N SER A 144 -3.17 -8.21 22.05
CA SER A 144 -2.32 -8.96 22.95
C SER A 144 -1.03 -8.18 23.26
N ALA A 145 -0.52 -8.31 24.50
CA ALA A 145 0.74 -7.73 24.93
C ALA A 145 1.96 -8.29 24.17
N LYS A 146 1.81 -9.40 23.48
CA LYS A 146 2.81 -9.95 22.56
C LYS A 146 2.27 -9.82 21.14
N PRO A 147 3.10 -9.35 20.17
CA PRO A 147 2.74 -9.42 18.77
C PRO A 147 2.39 -10.87 18.46
N GLY A 148 1.09 -11.14 18.28
CA GLY A 148 0.64 -12.52 18.10
C GLY A 148 1.10 -13.09 16.78
N TRP A 149 1.61 -14.31 16.80
CA TRP A 149 1.96 -15.08 15.62
C TRP A 149 0.70 -15.61 14.90
N LYS A 150 -0.42 -15.70 15.62
CA LYS A 150 -1.71 -16.11 15.06
C LYS A 150 -2.74 -15.05 15.42
N PRO A 151 -3.18 -14.23 14.47
CA PRO A 151 -4.24 -13.28 14.72
C PRO A 151 -5.54 -14.02 15.02
N LYS A 152 -6.29 -13.52 16.01
CA LYS A 152 -7.66 -14.00 16.29
C LYS A 152 -8.61 -13.63 15.15
N LYS A 153 -8.29 -12.58 14.38
CA LYS A 153 -9.06 -12.06 13.26
C LYS A 153 -8.12 -11.75 12.10
N ASN A 154 -8.54 -12.12 10.91
CA ASN A 154 -7.71 -12.02 9.70
C ASN A 154 -7.93 -10.72 8.93
N PHE A 155 -8.97 -9.95 9.26
CA PHE A 155 -9.26 -8.66 8.63
C PHE A 155 -9.14 -8.66 7.10
N GLY A 156 -9.70 -9.70 6.45
CA GLY A 156 -9.68 -9.84 4.99
C GLY A 156 -8.50 -10.63 4.43
N PHE A 157 -7.44 -10.84 5.20
CA PHE A 157 -6.33 -11.70 4.74
C PHE A 157 -6.70 -13.17 4.81
N THR A 158 -6.49 -13.91 3.73
CA THR A 158 -6.91 -15.32 3.60
C THR A 158 -5.78 -16.32 3.84
N ASP A 159 -4.53 -15.94 3.53
CA ASP A 159 -3.33 -16.73 3.82
C ASP A 159 -2.40 -15.94 4.74
N ASN A 160 -2.24 -16.43 5.97
CA ASN A 160 -1.44 -15.74 6.98
C ASN A 160 -0.33 -16.67 7.47
N ARG A 161 0.91 -16.22 7.30
CA ARG A 161 2.13 -16.91 7.75
C ARG A 161 2.90 -16.03 8.72
N PHE A 162 2.95 -16.41 9.96
CA PHE A 162 3.60 -15.70 11.04
C PHE A 162 4.76 -16.50 11.58
#